data_16dc631384fa15634673d86dbf6bfca6
#
_entry.id   16dc631384fa15634673d86dbf6bfca6
#
_cell.length_a   1.000
_cell.length_b   1.000
_cell.length_c   1.000
_cell.angle_alpha   90.00
_cell.angle_beta   90.00
_cell.angle_gamma   90.00
#
_symmetry.space_group_name_H-M   'P 1'
#
loop_
_entity.id
_entity.type
_entity.pdbx_description
1 polymer ?
#
loop_
_entity_poly.entity_id
_entity_poly.type
_entity_poly.pdbx_seq_one_letter_code
_entity_poly.pdbx_strand_id
1 'polypeptide(L)'
;MKKFLHENGLSLVLIVITVIALAGQILVGWYDFNGELKDYGRPAITLLTYLTTGHCIESVFENWESEFLQMGLYVLLTVKLFQKGSSESKSLSEPEEVDREPSPTRRGAPWPVKRGGWVLKLYENSLSIAFFLLFGLSFYLHAIGGLKEYNTENALKGKQEILSLWQFMGTSAFWFQSLQNWQSEFLSVLSIVVLSIFLRQKGSPESKPVDAPNDETGE
;
A
#
# COMPACT_ATOMS: atom_id res chain seq x y z
N MET A 1 25.30 -7.65 15.98
CA MET A 1 24.15 -8.44 15.50
C MET A 1 22.92 -8.32 16.41
N LYS A 2 22.99 -8.65 17.73
CA LYS A 2 21.82 -8.53 18.65
C LYS A 2 21.23 -7.12 18.70
N LYS A 3 22.05 -6.07 18.79
CA LYS A 3 21.61 -4.67 18.81
C LYS A 3 20.87 -4.30 17.50
N PHE A 4 21.44 -4.65 16.34
CA PHE A 4 20.80 -4.40 15.03
C PHE A 4 19.44 -5.09 14.90
N LEU A 5 19.33 -6.37 15.32
CA LEU A 5 18.07 -7.11 15.32
C LEU A 5 17.03 -6.51 16.27
N HIS A 6 17.47 -5.98 17.41
CA HIS A 6 16.57 -5.33 18.37
C HIS A 6 16.07 -3.98 17.85
N GLU A 7 16.94 -3.19 17.24
CA GLU A 7 16.61 -1.85 16.73
C GLU A 7 15.79 -1.88 15.40
N ASN A 8 15.85 -2.99 14.65
CA ASN A 8 15.18 -3.12 13.33
C ASN A 8 14.23 -4.31 13.26
N GLY A 9 13.88 -4.90 14.40
CA GLY A 9 13.12 -6.15 14.46
C GLY A 9 11.78 -6.09 13.73
N LEU A 10 11.01 -5.01 13.89
CA LEU A 10 9.72 -4.83 13.22
C LEU A 10 9.87 -4.85 11.70
N SER A 11 10.74 -4.02 11.17
CA SER A 11 10.97 -3.94 9.71
C SER A 11 11.47 -5.27 9.14
N LEU A 12 12.37 -5.95 9.83
CA LEU A 12 12.90 -7.24 9.39
C LEU A 12 11.81 -8.31 9.32
N VAL A 13 10.96 -8.38 10.35
CA VAL A 13 9.84 -9.34 10.37
C VAL A 13 8.84 -9.04 9.25
N LEU A 14 8.46 -7.78 9.06
CA LEU A 14 7.56 -7.37 7.99
C LEU A 14 8.14 -7.67 6.60
N ILE A 15 9.42 -7.40 6.36
CA ILE A 15 10.09 -7.75 5.10
C ILE A 15 10.03 -9.26 4.86
N VAL A 16 10.34 -10.07 5.87
CA VAL A 16 10.30 -11.55 5.76
C VAL A 16 8.90 -12.04 5.42
N ILE A 17 7.87 -11.54 6.11
CA ILE A 17 6.47 -11.89 5.85
C ILE A 17 6.10 -11.51 4.41
N THR A 18 6.43 -10.31 3.97
CA THR A 18 6.13 -9.82 2.61
C THR A 18 6.82 -10.68 1.56
N VAL A 19 8.10 -11.01 1.74
CA VAL A 19 8.85 -11.87 0.80
C VAL A 19 8.25 -13.28 0.74
N ILE A 20 7.88 -13.86 1.87
CA ILE A 20 7.25 -15.20 1.92
C ILE A 20 5.89 -15.16 1.22
N ALA A 21 5.07 -14.16 1.51
CA ALA A 21 3.75 -14.02 0.89
C ALA A 21 3.86 -13.83 -0.64
N LEU A 22 4.75 -12.95 -1.09
CA LEU A 22 5.00 -12.71 -2.52
C LEU A 22 5.53 -13.97 -3.23
N ALA A 23 6.50 -14.66 -2.63
CA ALA A 23 7.00 -15.91 -3.19
C ALA A 23 5.90 -16.99 -3.26
N GLY A 24 5.08 -17.10 -2.23
CA GLY A 24 3.92 -18.00 -2.19
C GLY A 24 2.91 -17.65 -3.29
N GLN A 25 2.54 -16.38 -3.42
CA GLN A 25 1.63 -15.89 -4.46
C GLN A 25 2.15 -16.23 -5.87
N ILE A 26 3.43 -15.96 -6.15
CA ILE A 26 4.05 -16.25 -7.44
C ILE A 26 4.03 -17.75 -7.74
N LEU A 27 4.36 -18.60 -6.77
CA LEU A 27 4.39 -20.03 -6.97
C LEU A 27 2.99 -20.61 -7.20
N VAL A 28 2.03 -20.23 -6.37
CA VAL A 28 0.64 -20.69 -6.50
C VAL A 28 0.02 -20.17 -7.78
N GLY A 29 0.21 -18.90 -8.11
CA GLY A 29 -0.27 -18.29 -9.34
C GLY A 29 0.33 -18.93 -10.60
N TRP A 30 1.60 -19.35 -10.55
CA TRP A 30 2.21 -20.11 -11.64
C TRP A 30 1.55 -21.47 -11.86
N TYR A 31 1.20 -22.19 -10.78
CA TYR A 31 0.47 -23.46 -10.88
C TYR A 31 -0.94 -23.26 -11.44
N ASP A 32 -1.64 -22.26 -10.94
CA ASP A 32 -3.00 -21.90 -11.36
C ASP A 32 -3.05 -21.55 -12.85
N PHE A 33 -2.19 -20.62 -13.28
CA PHE A 33 -2.07 -20.21 -14.68
C PHE A 33 -1.71 -21.36 -15.63
N ASN A 34 -0.82 -22.26 -15.22
CA ASN A 34 -0.53 -23.48 -16.00
C ASN A 34 -1.72 -24.45 -16.05
N GLY A 35 -2.54 -24.49 -15.00
CA GLY A 35 -3.81 -25.20 -15.01
C GLY A 35 -4.76 -24.65 -16.06
N GLU A 36 -4.92 -23.32 -16.08
CA GLU A 36 -5.75 -22.64 -17.08
C GLU A 36 -5.25 -22.88 -18.52
N LEU A 37 -3.94 -22.71 -18.75
CA LEU A 37 -3.36 -23.01 -20.08
C LEU A 37 -3.67 -24.43 -20.55
N LYS A 38 -3.60 -25.40 -19.64
CA LYS A 38 -3.91 -26.80 -19.95
C LYS A 38 -5.37 -26.99 -20.34
N ASP A 39 -6.30 -26.32 -19.67
CA ASP A 39 -7.74 -26.37 -19.97
C ASP A 39 -8.05 -25.84 -21.38
N TYR A 40 -7.24 -24.89 -21.86
CA TYR A 40 -7.28 -24.41 -23.25
C TYR A 40 -6.38 -25.21 -24.22
N GLY A 41 -5.82 -26.35 -23.81
CA GLY A 41 -4.95 -27.18 -24.64
C GLY A 41 -3.61 -26.54 -25.00
N ARG A 42 -3.13 -25.58 -24.18
CA ARG A 42 -1.83 -24.91 -24.35
C ARG A 42 -0.75 -25.60 -23.51
N PRO A 43 0.50 -25.55 -23.94
CA PRO A 43 1.60 -26.09 -23.16
C PRO A 43 1.86 -25.25 -21.90
N ALA A 44 2.24 -25.92 -20.81
CA ALA A 44 2.68 -25.24 -19.59
C ALA A 44 3.93 -24.40 -19.82
N ILE A 45 4.05 -23.31 -19.08
CA ILE A 45 5.19 -22.39 -19.12
C ILE A 45 6.07 -22.55 -17.87
N THR A 46 7.33 -22.11 -17.98
CA THR A 46 8.26 -22.10 -16.85
C THR A 46 7.94 -20.97 -15.86
N LEU A 47 8.40 -21.08 -14.62
CA LEU A 47 8.26 -20.02 -13.62
C LEU A 47 8.85 -18.69 -14.09
N LEU A 48 10.03 -18.70 -14.75
CA LEU A 48 10.66 -17.48 -15.28
C LEU A 48 9.79 -16.82 -16.35
N THR A 49 9.14 -17.60 -17.21
CA THR A 49 8.18 -17.08 -18.20
C THR A 49 6.95 -16.51 -17.51
N TYR A 50 6.44 -17.19 -16.48
CA TYR A 50 5.29 -16.73 -15.72
C TYR A 50 5.49 -15.33 -15.10
N LEU A 51 6.69 -15.04 -14.56
CA LEU A 51 7.00 -13.70 -14.00
C LEU A 51 6.81 -12.54 -14.99
N THR A 52 6.78 -12.83 -16.29
CA THR A 52 6.58 -11.83 -17.35
C THR A 52 5.17 -11.84 -17.94
N THR A 53 4.27 -12.70 -17.44
CA THR A 53 2.86 -12.75 -17.88
C THR A 53 2.06 -11.55 -17.37
N GLY A 54 0.93 -11.28 -18.02
CA GLY A 54 -0.07 -10.33 -17.54
C GLY A 54 -0.58 -10.74 -16.16
N HIS A 55 -0.97 -11.99 -16.01
CA HIS A 55 -1.47 -12.58 -14.80
C HIS A 55 -0.57 -12.33 -13.57
N CYS A 56 0.74 -12.57 -13.68
CA CYS A 56 1.66 -12.32 -12.58
C CYS A 56 1.80 -10.83 -12.25
N ILE A 57 1.96 -9.99 -13.29
CA ILE A 57 2.16 -8.55 -13.11
C ILE A 57 0.88 -7.91 -12.52
N GLU A 58 -0.27 -8.19 -13.10
CA GLU A 58 -1.56 -7.72 -12.61
C GLU A 58 -1.78 -8.08 -11.16
N SER A 59 -1.72 -9.37 -10.81
CA SER A 59 -2.01 -9.88 -9.46
C SER A 59 -1.11 -9.29 -8.36
N VAL A 60 0.11 -8.87 -8.68
CA VAL A 60 1.00 -8.20 -7.73
C VAL A 60 0.65 -6.72 -7.63
N PHE A 61 0.53 -6.03 -8.75
CA PHE A 61 0.46 -4.57 -8.75
C PHE A 61 -0.94 -4.01 -8.51
N GLU A 62 -2.02 -4.79 -8.71
CA GLU A 62 -3.36 -4.41 -8.28
C GLU A 62 -3.48 -4.27 -6.75
N ASN A 63 -2.79 -5.15 -6.00
CA ASN A 63 -2.73 -5.05 -4.54
C ASN A 63 -1.82 -3.91 -4.09
N TRP A 64 -0.62 -3.78 -4.70
CA TRP A 64 0.32 -2.74 -4.31
C TRP A 64 -0.21 -1.33 -4.59
N GLU A 65 -0.99 -1.14 -5.67
CA GLU A 65 -1.61 0.16 -5.92
C GLU A 65 -2.56 0.56 -4.79
N SER A 66 -3.40 -0.36 -4.32
CA SER A 66 -4.37 -0.09 -3.25
C SER A 66 -3.69 0.23 -1.93
N GLU A 67 -2.68 -0.54 -1.55
CA GLU A 67 -1.86 -0.33 -0.35
C GLU A 67 -1.20 1.07 -0.35
N PHE A 68 -0.53 1.43 -1.44
CA PHE A 68 0.14 2.73 -1.51
C PHE A 68 -0.83 3.89 -1.60
N LEU A 69 -1.99 3.73 -2.25
CA LEU A 69 -3.05 4.73 -2.25
C LEU A 69 -3.60 4.95 -0.85
N GLN A 70 -3.92 3.86 -0.15
CA GLN A 70 -4.43 3.89 1.22
C GLN A 70 -3.45 4.60 2.15
N MET A 71 -2.18 4.20 2.16
CA MET A 71 -1.16 4.81 3.02
C MET A 71 -0.94 6.30 2.68
N GLY A 72 -0.89 6.65 1.39
CA GLY A 72 -0.75 8.03 0.96
C GLY A 72 -1.90 8.91 1.39
N LEU A 73 -3.14 8.44 1.21
CA LEU A 73 -4.34 9.15 1.65
C LEU A 73 -4.43 9.21 3.17
N TYR A 74 -4.14 8.12 3.87
CA TYR A 74 -4.18 8.09 5.34
C TYR A 74 -3.25 9.13 5.94
N VAL A 75 -1.99 9.18 5.51
CA VAL A 75 -1.02 10.19 5.95
C VAL A 75 -1.53 11.61 5.68
N LEU A 76 -2.12 11.88 4.51
CA LEU A 76 -2.66 13.21 4.19
C LEU A 76 -3.91 13.57 5.00
N LEU A 77 -4.82 12.62 5.19
CA LEU A 77 -6.07 12.86 5.88
C LEU A 77 -5.83 13.16 7.37
N THR A 78 -4.91 12.43 8.02
CA THR A 78 -4.57 12.64 9.44
C THR A 78 -3.88 13.98 9.73
N VAL A 79 -3.39 14.71 8.71
CA VAL A 79 -2.89 16.08 8.88
C VAL A 79 -3.97 17.04 9.35
N LYS A 80 -5.21 16.91 8.83
CA LYS A 80 -6.29 17.89 9.02
C LYS A 80 -7.59 17.31 9.58
N LEU A 81 -7.79 16.01 9.46
CA LEU A 81 -8.98 15.35 9.98
C LEU A 81 -8.69 14.71 11.32
N PHE A 82 -9.68 14.82 12.21
CA PHE A 82 -9.58 14.30 13.56
C PHE A 82 -10.64 13.23 13.79
N GLN A 83 -10.30 12.24 14.60
CA GLN A 83 -11.24 11.27 15.14
C GLN A 83 -11.12 11.24 16.66
N LYS A 84 -12.11 11.83 17.35
CA LYS A 84 -12.14 11.84 18.80
C LYS A 84 -12.06 10.42 19.36
N GLY A 85 -11.15 10.22 20.28
CA GLY A 85 -10.96 8.96 20.97
C GLY A 85 -10.04 7.95 20.31
N SER A 86 -9.62 8.17 19.06
CA SER A 86 -8.70 7.26 18.35
C SER A 86 -7.23 7.53 18.71
N SER A 87 -6.42 6.46 18.81
CA SER A 87 -4.96 6.55 18.86
C SER A 87 -4.36 7.06 17.55
N GLU A 88 -5.07 6.86 16.45
CA GLU A 88 -4.65 7.22 15.09
C GLU A 88 -4.89 8.70 14.75
N SER A 89 -5.31 9.51 15.69
CA SER A 89 -5.67 10.91 15.48
C SER A 89 -4.88 11.81 16.40
N LYS A 90 -4.49 12.97 15.89
CA LYS A 90 -3.93 14.03 16.74
C LYS A 90 -4.94 14.53 17.77
N SER A 91 -4.43 15.09 18.87
CA SER A 91 -5.23 15.76 19.90
C SER A 91 -6.10 16.86 19.28
N LEU A 92 -7.33 16.98 19.80
CA LEU A 92 -8.28 18.03 19.39
C LEU A 92 -8.01 19.38 20.06
N SER A 93 -7.33 19.39 21.18
CA SER A 93 -7.21 20.55 22.08
C SER A 93 -5.81 21.15 22.12
N GLU A 94 -4.78 20.36 21.90
CA GLU A 94 -3.39 20.79 22.05
C GLU A 94 -2.56 20.46 20.80
N PRO A 95 -1.65 21.37 20.39
CA PRO A 95 -0.70 21.07 19.32
C PRO A 95 0.25 19.95 19.73
N GLU A 96 0.51 19.02 18.83
CA GLU A 96 1.46 17.94 19.06
C GLU A 96 2.86 18.27 18.50
N GLU A 97 3.83 17.47 18.88
CA GLU A 97 5.22 17.60 18.40
C GLU A 97 5.35 17.55 16.86
N VAL A 98 4.43 16.84 16.19
CA VAL A 98 4.39 16.75 14.73
C VAL A 98 3.96 18.07 14.04
N ASP A 99 3.26 18.95 14.76
CA ASP A 99 2.81 20.26 14.25
C ASP A 99 3.85 21.37 14.44
N ARG A 100 4.97 21.05 15.09
CA ARG A 100 6.02 22.04 15.36
C ARG A 100 6.69 22.53 14.08
N GLU A 101 6.90 23.83 13.98
CA GLU A 101 7.67 24.44 12.91
C GLU A 101 9.13 23.90 12.86
N PRO A 102 9.62 23.52 11.68
CA PRO A 102 10.96 22.98 11.56
C PRO A 102 12.05 24.03 11.82
N SER A 103 13.01 23.72 12.71
CA SER A 103 14.11 24.62 13.04
C SER A 103 15.44 24.14 12.42
N PRO A 104 16.10 24.96 11.58
CA PRO A 104 17.39 24.59 11.01
C PRO A 104 18.54 24.54 12.04
N THR A 105 18.34 25.14 13.21
CA THR A 105 19.33 25.19 14.30
C THR A 105 19.21 24.01 15.26
N ARG A 106 18.18 23.17 15.13
CA ARG A 106 18.01 21.99 15.99
C ARG A 106 19.18 21.03 15.82
N ARG A 107 19.74 20.55 16.93
CA ARG A 107 20.83 19.57 16.90
C ARG A 107 20.38 18.30 16.16
N GLY A 108 21.14 17.93 15.11
CA GLY A 108 20.81 16.76 14.29
C GLY A 108 19.77 17.03 13.21
N ALA A 109 19.30 18.28 13.00
CA ALA A 109 18.35 18.59 11.93
C ALA A 109 18.83 18.05 10.58
N PRO A 110 17.95 17.40 9.78
CA PRO A 110 18.27 16.88 8.45
C PRO A 110 18.71 17.98 7.49
N TRP A 111 19.50 17.60 6.49
CA TRP A 111 20.00 18.54 5.49
C TRP A 111 18.89 19.39 4.79
N PRO A 112 17.72 18.82 4.40
CA PRO A 112 16.67 19.63 3.78
C PRO A 112 16.15 20.77 4.66
N VAL A 113 16.05 20.52 5.99
CA VAL A 113 15.63 21.53 6.97
C VAL A 113 16.66 22.66 7.04
N LYS A 114 17.97 22.33 7.05
CA LYS A 114 19.06 23.32 7.04
C LYS A 114 19.12 24.12 5.74
N ARG A 115 18.75 23.50 4.62
CA ARG A 115 18.73 24.14 3.29
C ARG A 115 17.59 25.14 3.16
N GLY A 116 16.40 24.81 3.69
CA GLY A 116 15.21 25.65 3.61
C GLY A 116 14.63 25.77 2.19
N GLY A 117 13.73 26.71 2.00
CA GLY A 117 13.13 27.02 0.71
C GLY A 117 12.29 25.86 0.13
N TRP A 118 12.34 25.67 -1.19
CA TRP A 118 11.58 24.60 -1.88
C TRP A 118 12.02 23.18 -1.49
N VAL A 119 13.30 23.02 -1.10
CA VAL A 119 13.83 21.72 -0.63
C VAL A 119 13.17 21.33 0.68
N LEU A 120 12.98 22.27 1.60
CA LEU A 120 12.24 22.02 2.84
C LEU A 120 10.78 21.68 2.55
N LYS A 121 10.08 22.43 1.71
CA LYS A 121 8.68 22.14 1.34
C LYS A 121 8.50 20.75 0.72
N LEU A 122 9.44 20.33 -0.12
CA LEU A 122 9.43 18.97 -0.68
C LEU A 122 9.65 17.92 0.42
N TYR A 123 10.56 18.19 1.35
CA TYR A 123 10.86 17.28 2.45
C TYR A 123 9.70 17.15 3.45
N GLU A 124 9.03 18.26 3.78
CA GLU A 124 7.83 18.27 4.64
C GLU A 124 6.70 17.37 4.12
N ASN A 125 6.62 17.17 2.82
CA ASN A 125 5.60 16.35 2.17
C ASN A 125 6.17 15.03 1.58
N SER A 126 7.44 14.72 1.86
CA SER A 126 8.16 13.64 1.17
C SER A 126 7.54 12.25 1.39
N LEU A 127 6.95 12.00 2.56
CA LEU A 127 6.30 10.73 2.85
C LEU A 127 5.07 10.51 1.96
N SER A 128 4.17 11.48 1.90
CA SER A 128 2.99 11.41 1.02
C SER A 128 3.38 11.35 -0.45
N ILE A 129 4.38 12.15 -0.86
CA ILE A 129 4.91 12.14 -2.23
C ILE A 129 5.44 10.74 -2.58
N ALA A 130 6.21 10.11 -1.69
CA ALA A 130 6.74 8.77 -1.91
C ALA A 130 5.61 7.75 -2.11
N PHE A 131 4.58 7.76 -1.27
CA PHE A 131 3.43 6.86 -1.42
C PHE A 131 2.67 7.10 -2.73
N PHE A 132 2.43 8.36 -3.12
CA PHE A 132 1.76 8.64 -4.39
C PHE A 132 2.60 8.31 -5.63
N LEU A 133 3.93 8.39 -5.55
CA LEU A 133 4.80 7.90 -6.63
C LEU A 133 4.75 6.37 -6.73
N LEU A 134 4.78 5.66 -5.60
CA LEU A 134 4.64 4.21 -5.56
C LEU A 134 3.24 3.77 -6.05
N PHE A 135 2.18 4.46 -5.64
CA PHE A 135 0.83 4.27 -6.17
C PHE A 135 0.79 4.44 -7.69
N GLY A 136 1.29 5.56 -8.22
CA GLY A 136 1.28 5.81 -9.66
C GLY A 136 2.05 4.77 -10.46
N LEU A 137 3.20 4.31 -9.94
CA LEU A 137 3.97 3.22 -10.55
C LEU A 137 3.19 1.89 -10.52
N SER A 138 2.61 1.53 -9.38
CA SER A 138 1.85 0.28 -9.23
C SER A 138 0.59 0.29 -10.08
N PHE A 139 -0.16 1.40 -10.11
CA PHE A 139 -1.32 1.60 -10.96
C PHE A 139 -1.00 1.45 -12.45
N TYR A 140 0.13 2.00 -12.89
CA TYR A 140 0.60 1.86 -14.27
C TYR A 140 0.98 0.40 -14.60
N LEU A 141 1.66 -0.29 -13.70
CA LEU A 141 2.04 -1.68 -13.88
C LEU A 141 0.83 -2.62 -13.80
N HIS A 142 -0.14 -2.35 -12.93
CA HIS A 142 -1.44 -3.04 -12.91
C HIS A 142 -2.15 -2.87 -14.27
N ALA A 143 -2.25 -1.65 -14.78
CA ALA A 143 -2.89 -1.41 -16.07
C ALA A 143 -2.20 -2.15 -17.24
N ILE A 144 -0.87 -2.22 -17.26
CA ILE A 144 -0.12 -2.99 -18.28
C ILE A 144 -0.30 -4.49 -18.09
N GLY A 145 -0.21 -4.98 -16.86
CA GLY A 145 -0.40 -6.39 -16.53
C GLY A 145 -1.80 -6.85 -16.90
N GLY A 146 -2.82 -6.12 -16.43
CA GLY A 146 -4.22 -6.41 -16.70
C GLY A 146 -4.59 -6.35 -18.18
N LEU A 147 -4.06 -5.37 -18.92
CA LEU A 147 -4.22 -5.34 -20.38
C LEU A 147 -3.66 -6.61 -21.04
N LYS A 148 -2.46 -7.01 -20.62
CA LYS A 148 -1.79 -8.19 -21.18
C LYS A 148 -2.57 -9.45 -20.85
N GLU A 149 -3.07 -9.56 -19.61
CA GLU A 149 -3.89 -10.69 -19.18
C GLU A 149 -5.23 -10.73 -19.92
N TYR A 150 -5.94 -9.62 -19.98
CA TYR A 150 -7.21 -9.49 -20.70
C TYR A 150 -7.08 -9.92 -22.18
N ASN A 151 -6.02 -9.46 -22.86
CA ASN A 151 -5.78 -9.84 -24.25
C ASN A 151 -5.38 -11.32 -24.38
N THR A 152 -4.65 -11.88 -23.39
CA THR A 152 -4.27 -13.30 -23.34
C THR A 152 -5.53 -14.17 -23.17
N GLU A 153 -6.39 -13.85 -22.21
CA GLU A 153 -7.66 -14.55 -22.01
C GLU A 153 -8.56 -14.52 -23.25
N ASN A 154 -8.69 -13.34 -23.88
CA ASN A 154 -9.49 -13.22 -25.09
C ASN A 154 -8.94 -14.09 -26.23
N ALA A 155 -7.62 -14.14 -26.39
CA ALA A 155 -6.98 -15.02 -27.37
C ALA A 155 -7.20 -16.50 -27.05
N LEU A 156 -7.16 -16.90 -25.79
CA LEU A 156 -7.46 -18.29 -25.35
C LEU A 156 -8.92 -18.65 -25.61
N LYS A 157 -9.85 -17.72 -25.39
CA LYS A 157 -11.29 -17.86 -25.65
C LYS A 157 -11.66 -17.74 -27.14
N GLY A 158 -10.68 -17.55 -28.04
CA GLY A 158 -10.89 -17.40 -29.49
C GLY A 158 -11.54 -16.08 -29.90
N LYS A 159 -11.55 -15.09 -29.04
CA LYS A 159 -12.03 -13.74 -29.36
C LYS A 159 -10.93 -12.96 -30.11
N GLN A 160 -11.33 -12.18 -31.10
CA GLN A 160 -10.39 -11.34 -31.88
C GLN A 160 -10.21 -9.93 -31.33
N GLU A 161 -10.85 -9.61 -30.21
CA GLU A 161 -10.78 -8.28 -29.62
C GLU A 161 -9.46 -8.12 -28.86
N ILE A 162 -8.62 -7.21 -29.34
CA ILE A 162 -7.38 -6.79 -28.71
C ILE A 162 -7.53 -5.32 -28.32
N LEU A 163 -7.44 -5.01 -27.01
CA LEU A 163 -7.55 -3.65 -26.53
C LEU A 163 -6.20 -2.95 -26.49
N SER A 164 -6.23 -1.63 -26.63
CA SER A 164 -5.12 -0.75 -26.22
C SER A 164 -5.21 -0.45 -24.72
N LEU A 165 -4.12 0.11 -24.14
CA LEU A 165 -4.06 0.44 -22.72
C LEU A 165 -5.21 1.37 -22.29
N TRP A 166 -5.48 2.43 -23.07
CA TRP A 166 -6.55 3.39 -22.78
C TRP A 166 -7.95 2.78 -22.88
N GLN A 167 -8.15 1.86 -23.82
CA GLN A 167 -9.41 1.12 -23.93
C GLN A 167 -9.61 0.19 -22.74
N PHE A 168 -8.56 -0.56 -22.33
CA PHE A 168 -8.61 -1.43 -21.16
C PHE A 168 -8.89 -0.65 -19.87
N MET A 169 -8.20 0.46 -19.64
CA MET A 169 -8.47 1.35 -18.50
C MET A 169 -9.87 1.96 -18.50
N GLY A 170 -10.56 1.97 -19.64
CA GLY A 170 -11.98 2.35 -19.77
C GLY A 170 -12.96 1.22 -19.46
N THR A 171 -12.50 -0.01 -19.21
CA THR A 171 -13.37 -1.16 -18.97
C THR A 171 -13.87 -1.24 -17.53
N SER A 172 -15.01 -1.87 -17.34
CA SER A 172 -15.51 -2.22 -16.00
C SER A 172 -14.62 -3.25 -15.29
N ALA A 173 -13.93 -4.11 -16.03
CA ALA A 173 -13.02 -5.12 -15.47
C ALA A 173 -11.87 -4.45 -14.70
N PHE A 174 -11.17 -3.52 -15.33
CA PHE A 174 -10.09 -2.76 -14.70
C PHE A 174 -10.53 -2.04 -13.42
N TRP A 175 -11.63 -1.28 -13.49
CA TRP A 175 -12.11 -0.53 -12.34
C TRP A 175 -12.72 -1.41 -11.25
N PHE A 176 -13.28 -2.57 -11.60
CA PHE A 176 -13.75 -3.52 -10.61
C PHE A 176 -12.59 -4.06 -9.76
N GLN A 177 -11.48 -4.43 -10.39
CA GLN A 177 -10.26 -4.88 -9.69
C GLN A 177 -9.71 -3.80 -8.75
N SER A 178 -9.48 -2.59 -9.28
CA SER A 178 -8.99 -1.46 -8.47
C SER A 178 -9.93 -1.16 -7.29
N LEU A 179 -11.23 -0.99 -7.54
CA LEU A 179 -12.19 -0.62 -6.49
C LEU A 179 -12.41 -1.72 -5.45
N GLN A 180 -12.35 -2.99 -5.83
CA GLN A 180 -12.43 -4.12 -4.91
C GLN A 180 -11.26 -4.10 -3.92
N ASN A 181 -10.03 -3.88 -4.41
CA ASN A 181 -8.85 -3.79 -3.57
C ASN A 181 -8.86 -2.51 -2.72
N TRP A 182 -9.17 -1.34 -3.31
CA TRP A 182 -9.27 -0.09 -2.55
C TRP A 182 -10.29 -0.18 -1.40
N GLN A 183 -11.45 -0.78 -1.64
CA GLN A 183 -12.48 -0.95 -0.62
C GLN A 183 -11.97 -1.77 0.58
N SER A 184 -11.22 -2.85 0.35
CA SER A 184 -10.68 -3.68 1.43
C SER A 184 -9.62 -2.95 2.25
N GLU A 185 -8.74 -2.20 1.59
CA GLU A 185 -7.70 -1.42 2.24
C GLU A 185 -8.27 -0.28 3.10
N PHE A 186 -9.23 0.49 2.57
CA PHE A 186 -9.88 1.53 3.36
C PHE A 186 -10.71 0.97 4.52
N LEU A 187 -11.25 -0.25 4.41
CA LEU A 187 -11.92 -0.93 5.52
C LEU A 187 -10.94 -1.25 6.65
N SER A 188 -9.70 -1.66 6.35
CA SER A 188 -8.68 -1.95 7.37
C SER A 188 -8.30 -0.69 8.17
N VAL A 189 -8.07 0.44 7.48
CA VAL A 189 -7.79 1.73 8.13
C VAL A 189 -8.98 2.23 8.94
N LEU A 190 -10.18 2.17 8.37
CA LEU A 190 -11.40 2.52 9.11
C LEU A 190 -11.53 1.68 10.39
N SER A 191 -11.19 0.41 10.31
CA SER A 191 -11.26 -0.50 11.45
C SER A 191 -10.29 -0.09 12.57
N ILE A 192 -9.02 0.18 12.26
CA ILE A 192 -8.06 0.61 13.30
C ILE A 192 -8.48 1.95 13.92
N VAL A 193 -8.85 2.93 13.09
CA VAL A 193 -9.29 4.26 13.57
C VAL A 193 -10.48 4.16 14.50
N VAL A 194 -11.48 3.32 14.20
CA VAL A 194 -12.70 3.20 15.01
C VAL A 194 -12.50 2.27 16.20
N LEU A 195 -11.86 1.12 16.02
CA LEU A 195 -11.69 0.14 17.10
C LEU A 195 -10.73 0.63 18.18
N SER A 196 -9.70 1.40 17.84
CA SER A 196 -8.77 1.99 18.82
C SER A 196 -9.44 2.95 19.80
N ILE A 197 -10.63 3.46 19.50
CA ILE A 197 -11.44 4.26 20.43
C ILE A 197 -11.78 3.42 21.68
N PHE A 198 -12.18 2.17 21.49
CA PHE A 198 -12.79 1.32 22.51
C PHE A 198 -11.91 0.18 22.97
N LEU A 199 -11.02 -0.30 22.08
CA LEU A 199 -10.18 -1.47 22.34
C LEU A 199 -8.74 -1.05 22.68
N ARG A 200 -8.04 -1.93 23.36
CA ARG A 200 -6.63 -1.70 23.80
C ARG A 200 -5.78 -2.92 23.50
N GLN A 201 -4.55 -2.65 23.09
CA GLN A 201 -3.50 -3.64 23.01
C GLN A 201 -2.30 -3.15 23.85
N LYS A 202 -2.10 -3.71 25.03
CA LYS A 202 -1.01 -3.31 25.93
C LYS A 202 0.34 -3.40 25.20
N GLY A 203 1.05 -2.28 25.16
CA GLY A 203 2.41 -2.19 24.62
C GLY A 203 2.49 -1.99 23.10
N SER A 204 1.36 -1.80 22.40
CA SER A 204 1.35 -1.41 20.99
C SER A 204 1.36 0.11 20.85
N PRO A 205 2.18 0.68 19.95
CA PRO A 205 2.09 2.11 19.60
C PRO A 205 0.82 2.47 18.84
N GLU A 206 0.11 1.48 18.28
CA GLU A 206 -1.17 1.64 17.57
C GLU A 206 -2.37 1.62 18.53
N SER A 207 -2.13 1.75 19.84
CA SER A 207 -3.19 1.66 20.86
C SER A 207 -2.91 2.60 22.00
N LYS A 208 -3.95 3.28 22.49
CA LYS A 208 -3.87 4.07 23.71
C LYS A 208 -3.46 3.22 24.92
N PRO A 209 -2.93 3.84 25.99
CA PRO A 209 -2.72 3.19 27.28
C PRO A 209 -3.99 2.45 27.75
N VAL A 210 -3.81 1.32 28.45
CA VAL A 210 -4.97 0.46 28.82
C VAL A 210 -5.98 1.17 29.72
N ASP A 211 -5.52 2.10 30.53
CA ASP A 211 -6.30 2.90 31.48
C ASP A 211 -6.75 4.27 30.93
N ALA A 212 -6.39 4.60 29.69
CA ALA A 212 -6.81 5.84 29.06
C ALA A 212 -8.34 5.86 28.77
N PRO A 213 -9.04 6.98 29.05
CA PRO A 213 -10.45 7.14 28.70
C PRO A 213 -10.73 6.95 27.20
N ASN A 214 -11.96 6.53 26.87
CA ASN A 214 -12.34 6.34 25.46
C ASN A 214 -12.39 7.65 24.65
N ASP A 215 -12.62 8.78 25.30
CA ASP A 215 -12.68 10.10 24.67
C ASP A 215 -11.34 10.85 24.65
N GLU A 216 -10.31 10.32 25.26
CA GLU A 216 -8.92 10.78 25.11
C GLU A 216 -8.42 10.45 23.70
N THR A 217 -7.85 11.44 22.99
CA THR A 217 -7.45 11.34 21.59
C THR A 217 -5.93 11.53 21.48
N GLY A 218 -5.29 10.78 20.60
CA GLY A 218 -3.85 10.76 20.45
C GLY A 218 -3.16 9.75 21.39
N GLU A 219 -1.84 9.79 21.43
CA GLU A 219 -0.99 8.97 22.31
C GLU A 219 -0.93 9.52 23.73
#